data_895686b11abbfa95193b613d71484d07
#
_entry.id   895686b11abbfa95193b613d71484d07
#
_cell.length_a   1.000
_cell.length_b   1.000
_cell.length_c   1.000
_cell.angle_alpha   90.00
_cell.angle_beta   90.00
_cell.angle_gamma   90.00
#
_symmetry.space_group_name_H-M   'P 1'
#
loop_
_entity.id
_entity.type
_entity.pdbx_description
1 polymer ?
#
loop_
_entity_poly.entity_id
_entity_poly.type
_entity_poly.pdbx_seq_one_letter_code
_entity_poly.pdbx_strand_id
1 'polypeptide(L)'
;MSEAVCLIAGVGPGTGAECAKRFARGGYRVAMLARDKERLDALESQIEGAKGYVCDVSDLEGLVDCAEKVASEMGPPEIVIHNAVMGILDGGGAATFMESDPARLERNFRVNTTSLLYLARTTAPAMIEAGKGAIIVTGNTAAMRGSPKFAYFAPTKAAQRILAESMARELGPKGVHVAYVLVDAAIDTPRTRPVFWPDEGDEFFCKPSAIADEIYHVAHQDRSAWSFLVEIRPDNENW
;
A
#
# COMPACT_ATOMS: atom_id res chain seq x y z
N MET A 1 -23.53 -11.16 -11.83
CA MET A 1 -22.31 -11.55 -11.08
C MET A 1 -21.98 -10.34 -10.21
N SER A 2 -21.72 -10.52 -8.91
CA SER A 2 -21.29 -9.40 -8.06
C SER A 2 -19.91 -8.92 -8.58
N GLU A 3 -19.76 -7.60 -8.72
CA GLU A 3 -18.46 -7.01 -9.10
C GLU A 3 -17.42 -7.34 -8.03
N ALA A 4 -16.20 -7.70 -8.46
CA ALA A 4 -15.10 -8.03 -7.56
C ALA A 4 -14.72 -6.81 -6.69
N VAL A 5 -14.25 -7.06 -5.47
CA VAL A 5 -13.90 -6.01 -4.51
C VAL A 5 -12.38 -5.84 -4.44
N CYS A 6 -11.92 -4.58 -4.54
CA CYS A 6 -10.55 -4.17 -4.24
C CYS A 6 -10.53 -3.36 -2.93
N LEU A 7 -9.80 -3.84 -1.92
CA LEU A 7 -9.60 -3.13 -0.67
C LEU A 7 -8.24 -2.43 -0.67
N ILE A 8 -8.21 -1.14 -0.41
CA ILE A 8 -6.99 -0.34 -0.37
C ILE A 8 -6.79 0.25 1.02
N ALA A 9 -5.80 -0.23 1.74
CA ALA A 9 -5.40 0.33 3.03
C ALA A 9 -4.36 1.44 2.82
N GLY A 10 -4.69 2.67 3.21
CA GLY A 10 -3.84 3.85 3.06
C GLY A 10 -4.16 4.69 1.82
N VAL A 11 -5.42 5.13 1.71
CA VAL A 11 -5.85 6.02 0.61
C VAL A 11 -5.49 7.47 0.95
N GLY A 12 -4.27 7.84 0.57
CA GLY A 12 -3.78 9.22 0.60
C GLY A 12 -3.97 9.93 -0.75
N PRO A 13 -3.55 11.22 -0.88
CA PRO A 13 -3.74 12.03 -2.09
C PRO A 13 -2.82 11.65 -3.28
N GLY A 14 -1.98 10.64 -3.11
CA GLY A 14 -1.08 10.11 -4.14
C GLY A 14 -1.47 8.72 -4.61
N THR A 15 -0.56 7.76 -4.48
CA THR A 15 -0.70 6.38 -4.97
C THR A 15 -2.03 5.72 -4.56
N GLY A 16 -2.46 5.87 -3.30
CA GLY A 16 -3.71 5.24 -2.83
C GLY A 16 -4.95 5.74 -3.56
N ALA A 17 -5.07 7.06 -3.81
CA ALA A 17 -6.19 7.63 -4.56
C ALA A 17 -6.15 7.20 -6.03
N GLU A 18 -4.97 7.17 -6.66
CA GLU A 18 -4.83 6.72 -8.04
C GLU A 18 -5.09 5.22 -8.20
N CYS A 19 -4.70 4.39 -7.22
CA CYS A 19 -5.11 2.99 -7.18
C CYS A 19 -6.64 2.87 -7.11
N ALA A 20 -7.33 3.66 -6.27
CA ALA A 20 -8.78 3.62 -6.20
C ALA A 20 -9.42 3.93 -7.54
N LYS A 21 -9.00 5.00 -8.22
CA LYS A 21 -9.46 5.37 -9.56
C LYS A 21 -9.14 4.28 -10.60
N ARG A 22 -7.95 3.71 -10.54
CA ARG A 22 -7.49 2.70 -11.51
C ARG A 22 -8.28 1.41 -11.41
N PHE A 23 -8.48 0.90 -10.19
CA PHE A 23 -9.24 -0.34 -9.97
C PHE A 23 -10.73 -0.16 -10.26
N ALA A 24 -11.33 0.99 -9.92
CA ALA A 24 -12.71 1.29 -10.32
C ALA A 24 -12.89 1.29 -11.84
N ARG A 25 -11.98 1.96 -12.59
CA ARG A 25 -11.95 1.87 -14.07
C ARG A 25 -11.76 0.44 -14.59
N GLY A 26 -11.15 -0.43 -13.80
CA GLY A 26 -11.00 -1.85 -14.09
C GLY A 26 -12.22 -2.72 -13.76
N GLY A 27 -13.32 -2.12 -13.31
CA GLY A 27 -14.58 -2.81 -12.99
C GLY A 27 -14.65 -3.38 -11.56
N TYR A 28 -13.79 -2.91 -10.65
CA TYR A 28 -13.85 -3.28 -9.24
C TYR A 28 -14.72 -2.29 -8.45
N ARG A 29 -15.46 -2.83 -7.49
CA ARG A 29 -15.93 -2.02 -6.36
C ARG A 29 -14.75 -1.78 -5.41
N VAL A 30 -14.54 -0.54 -4.99
CA VAL A 30 -13.32 -0.17 -4.25
C VAL A 30 -13.64 0.23 -2.81
N ALA A 31 -13.12 -0.55 -1.85
CA ALA A 31 -13.13 -0.19 -0.43
C ALA A 31 -11.89 0.64 -0.11
N MET A 32 -12.08 1.90 0.28
CA MET A 32 -11.01 2.85 0.56
C MET A 32 -10.84 3.04 2.07
N LEU A 33 -9.71 2.63 2.65
CA LEU A 33 -9.40 2.80 4.06
C LEU A 33 -8.42 3.96 4.27
N ALA A 34 -8.81 4.96 5.04
CA ALA A 34 -7.98 6.08 5.45
C ALA A 34 -8.48 6.71 6.75
N ARG A 35 -7.65 7.54 7.40
CA ARG A 35 -8.02 8.29 8.62
C ARG A 35 -8.83 9.55 8.33
N ASP A 36 -8.66 10.09 7.15
CA ASP A 36 -9.24 11.38 6.71
C ASP A 36 -10.60 11.15 6.06
N LYS A 37 -11.66 11.41 6.82
CA LYS A 37 -13.03 11.23 6.36
C LYS A 37 -13.38 12.17 5.21
N GLU A 38 -12.96 13.43 5.25
CA GLU A 38 -13.30 14.41 4.21
C GLU A 38 -12.71 13.99 2.85
N ARG A 39 -11.49 13.47 2.85
CA ARG A 39 -10.86 12.91 1.66
C ARG A 39 -11.61 11.68 1.16
N LEU A 40 -12.01 10.79 2.04
CA LEU A 40 -12.79 9.60 1.66
C LEU A 40 -14.11 10.00 1.02
N ASP A 41 -14.86 10.93 1.62
CA ASP A 41 -16.14 11.43 1.09
C ASP A 41 -15.95 12.09 -0.29
N ALA A 42 -14.88 12.87 -0.46
CA ALA A 42 -14.55 13.50 -1.74
C ALA A 42 -14.23 12.47 -2.84
N LEU A 43 -13.46 11.42 -2.51
CA LEU A 43 -13.14 10.36 -3.48
C LEU A 43 -14.35 9.49 -3.79
N GLU A 44 -15.17 9.16 -2.80
CA GLU A 44 -16.41 8.40 -2.98
C GLU A 44 -17.37 9.11 -3.94
N SER A 45 -17.45 10.44 -3.86
CA SER A 45 -18.26 11.24 -4.79
C SER A 45 -17.73 11.28 -6.23
N GLN A 46 -16.44 11.01 -6.44
CA GLN A 46 -15.77 11.07 -7.74
C GLN A 46 -15.58 9.70 -8.41
N ILE A 47 -15.64 8.62 -7.65
CA ILE A 47 -15.31 7.27 -8.12
C ILE A 47 -16.53 6.38 -7.95
N GLU A 48 -17.19 6.06 -9.05
CA GLU A 48 -18.31 5.14 -9.05
C GLU A 48 -17.91 3.76 -8.50
N GLY A 49 -18.73 3.19 -7.62
CA GLY A 49 -18.45 1.90 -6.97
C GLY A 49 -17.42 1.96 -5.83
N ALA A 50 -16.89 3.15 -5.49
CA ALA A 50 -16.01 3.31 -4.34
C ALA A 50 -16.79 3.60 -3.06
N LYS A 51 -16.26 3.12 -1.92
CA LYS A 51 -16.80 3.38 -0.58
C LYS A 51 -15.67 3.65 0.40
N GLY A 52 -15.81 4.72 1.18
CA GLY A 52 -14.86 5.14 2.19
C GLY A 52 -15.13 4.49 3.56
N TYR A 53 -14.06 4.05 4.21
CA TYR A 53 -14.06 3.51 5.58
C TYR A 53 -13.01 4.24 6.40
N VAL A 54 -13.44 4.97 7.43
CA VAL A 54 -12.50 5.63 8.35
C VAL A 54 -11.80 4.57 9.17
N CYS A 55 -10.49 4.45 8.99
CA CYS A 55 -9.67 3.42 9.62
C CYS A 55 -8.25 3.93 9.85
N ASP A 56 -7.74 3.78 11.07
CA ASP A 56 -6.32 3.91 11.37
C ASP A 56 -5.69 2.51 11.39
N VAL A 57 -4.84 2.22 10.42
CA VAL A 57 -4.18 0.90 10.33
C VAL A 57 -3.23 0.61 11.49
N SER A 58 -2.89 1.60 12.32
CA SER A 58 -2.12 1.39 13.55
C SER A 58 -2.97 0.85 14.70
N ASP A 59 -4.28 1.01 14.64
CA ASP A 59 -5.25 0.31 15.48
C ASP A 59 -5.54 -1.05 14.82
N LEU A 60 -4.85 -2.09 15.31
CA LEU A 60 -4.87 -3.40 14.66
C LEU A 60 -6.22 -4.12 14.81
N GLU A 61 -6.90 -3.93 15.93
CA GLU A 61 -8.25 -4.48 16.15
C GLU A 61 -9.27 -3.74 15.29
N GLY A 62 -9.24 -2.42 15.31
CA GLY A 62 -10.07 -1.59 14.43
C GLY A 62 -9.83 -1.84 12.92
N LEU A 63 -8.61 -2.21 12.52
CA LEU A 63 -8.31 -2.61 11.15
C LEU A 63 -8.99 -3.94 10.78
N VAL A 64 -8.98 -4.93 11.69
CA VAL A 64 -9.68 -6.21 11.50
C VAL A 64 -11.18 -5.96 11.37
N ASP A 65 -11.78 -5.25 12.32
CA ASP A 65 -13.21 -4.90 12.31
C ASP A 65 -13.61 -4.18 11.02
N CYS A 66 -12.74 -3.26 10.56
CA CYS A 66 -12.96 -2.53 9.32
C CYS A 66 -12.92 -3.45 8.09
N ALA A 67 -11.97 -4.38 8.02
CA ALA A 67 -11.87 -5.33 6.91
C ALA A 67 -13.05 -6.33 6.89
N GLU A 68 -13.50 -6.78 8.06
CA GLU A 68 -14.70 -7.61 8.20
C GLU A 68 -15.97 -6.86 7.78
N LYS A 69 -16.08 -5.58 8.15
CA LYS A 69 -17.17 -4.71 7.72
C LYS A 69 -17.17 -4.54 6.19
N VAL A 70 -16.02 -4.34 5.56
CA VAL A 70 -15.91 -4.32 4.09
C VAL A 70 -16.42 -5.62 3.49
N ALA A 71 -15.98 -6.75 4.01
CA ALA A 71 -16.42 -8.06 3.52
C ALA A 71 -17.93 -8.28 3.67
N SER A 72 -18.53 -7.81 4.77
CA SER A 72 -19.97 -7.89 5.01
C SER A 72 -20.79 -6.97 4.07
N GLU A 73 -20.32 -5.76 3.80
CA GLU A 73 -21.07 -4.75 3.05
C GLU A 73 -20.84 -4.81 1.53
N MET A 74 -19.64 -5.19 1.12
CA MET A 74 -19.22 -5.19 -0.30
C MET A 74 -18.90 -6.60 -0.82
N GLY A 75 -18.74 -7.57 0.06
CA GLY A 75 -18.23 -8.89 -0.27
C GLY A 75 -16.73 -9.04 0.02
N PRO A 76 -16.21 -10.27 0.10
CA PRO A 76 -14.81 -10.53 0.39
C PRO A 76 -13.90 -9.91 -0.68
N PRO A 77 -12.84 -9.18 -0.29
CA PRO A 77 -11.91 -8.60 -1.25
C PRO A 77 -11.18 -9.67 -2.08
N GLU A 78 -11.21 -9.52 -3.41
CA GLU A 78 -10.38 -10.30 -4.33
C GLU A 78 -8.99 -9.70 -4.44
N ILE A 79 -8.89 -8.38 -4.34
CA ILE A 79 -7.61 -7.65 -4.35
C ILE A 79 -7.48 -6.86 -3.04
N VAL A 80 -6.30 -6.95 -2.44
CA VAL A 80 -5.91 -6.13 -1.28
C VAL A 80 -4.65 -5.37 -1.61
N ILE A 81 -4.65 -4.05 -1.40
CA ILE A 81 -3.48 -3.19 -1.57
C ILE A 81 -3.10 -2.61 -0.22
N HIS A 82 -1.95 -3.01 0.31
CA HIS A 82 -1.37 -2.41 1.50
C HIS A 82 -0.44 -1.26 1.08
N ASN A 83 -1.00 -0.05 1.06
CA ASN A 83 -0.30 1.19 0.70
C ASN A 83 -0.11 2.13 1.91
N ALA A 84 -0.61 1.76 3.08
CA ALA A 84 -0.43 2.55 4.29
C ALA A 84 1.05 2.63 4.67
N VAL A 85 1.50 3.83 4.99
CA VAL A 85 2.87 4.10 5.37
C VAL A 85 2.94 5.14 6.49
N MET A 86 3.78 4.89 7.48
CA MET A 86 4.31 5.91 8.36
C MET A 86 5.73 6.20 7.90
N GLY A 87 5.86 7.31 7.21
CA GLY A 87 7.10 7.71 6.54
C GLY A 87 7.95 8.69 7.35
N ILE A 88 8.92 9.30 6.69
CA ILE A 88 9.85 10.25 7.31
C ILE A 88 9.12 11.51 7.79
N LEU A 89 8.11 11.97 7.04
CA LEU A 89 7.31 13.15 7.38
C LEU A 89 6.35 12.93 8.55
N ASP A 90 6.08 11.66 8.90
CA ASP A 90 5.17 11.32 9.98
C ASP A 90 5.92 11.22 11.30
N GLY A 91 5.53 12.03 12.29
CA GLY A 91 6.04 11.91 13.65
C GLY A 91 7.44 12.47 13.89
N GLY A 92 7.79 13.61 13.26
CA GLY A 92 8.98 14.38 13.65
C GLY A 92 10.06 14.57 12.58
N GLY A 93 9.77 14.26 11.31
CA GLY A 93 10.70 14.51 10.20
C GLY A 93 11.90 13.54 10.16
N ALA A 94 12.88 13.88 9.32
CA ALA A 94 14.15 13.16 9.23
C ALA A 94 15.03 13.52 10.43
N ALA A 95 15.40 12.55 11.25
CA ALA A 95 16.25 12.75 12.42
C ALA A 95 17.40 11.75 12.40
N THR A 96 18.54 12.15 12.96
CA THR A 96 19.68 11.24 13.11
C THR A 96 19.33 10.10 14.06
N PHE A 97 20.10 9.04 13.97
CA PHE A 97 19.96 7.88 14.87
C PHE A 97 20.00 8.29 16.36
N MET A 98 20.85 9.25 16.72
CA MET A 98 21.02 9.68 18.11
C MET A 98 19.90 10.61 18.62
N GLU A 99 19.22 11.32 17.72
CA GLU A 99 18.19 12.32 18.06
C GLU A 99 16.78 11.77 18.07
N SER A 100 16.57 10.59 17.53
CA SER A 100 15.23 10.05 17.35
C SER A 100 14.72 9.28 18.57
N ASP A 101 13.46 9.48 18.88
CA ASP A 101 12.73 8.72 19.91
C ASP A 101 12.62 7.23 19.49
N PRO A 102 13.14 6.27 20.28
CA PRO A 102 13.02 4.84 19.97
C PRO A 102 11.58 4.36 19.80
N ALA A 103 10.62 4.95 20.50
CA ALA A 103 9.19 4.61 20.36
C ALA A 103 8.65 4.87 18.95
N ARG A 104 9.36 5.68 18.15
CA ARG A 104 9.02 5.89 16.74
C ARG A 104 9.20 4.62 15.92
N LEU A 105 10.20 3.80 16.22
CA LEU A 105 10.42 2.53 15.52
C LEU A 105 9.22 1.59 15.71
N GLU A 106 8.70 1.48 16.93
CA GLU A 106 7.53 0.65 17.24
C GLU A 106 6.29 1.12 16.50
N ARG A 107 6.04 2.45 16.51
CA ARG A 107 4.91 3.04 15.77
C ARG A 107 5.02 2.77 14.27
N ASN A 108 6.22 2.90 13.71
CA ASN A 108 6.46 2.61 12.29
C ASN A 108 6.28 1.13 11.96
N PHE A 109 6.73 0.22 12.82
CA PHE A 109 6.48 -1.21 12.67
C PHE A 109 4.97 -1.50 12.66
N ARG A 110 4.23 -0.88 13.56
CA ARG A 110 2.78 -1.08 13.66
C ARG A 110 2.05 -0.74 12.35
N VAL A 111 2.39 0.41 11.75
CA VAL A 111 1.79 0.86 10.49
C VAL A 111 2.36 0.14 9.27
N ASN A 112 3.69 0.02 9.17
CA ASN A 112 4.32 -0.45 7.94
C ASN A 112 4.32 -1.98 7.81
N THR A 113 4.39 -2.71 8.93
CA THR A 113 4.59 -4.17 8.92
C THR A 113 3.46 -4.93 9.59
N THR A 114 3.14 -4.60 10.86
CA THR A 114 2.19 -5.39 11.63
C THR A 114 0.77 -5.30 11.05
N SER A 115 0.36 -4.12 10.58
CA SER A 115 -0.94 -3.94 9.92
C SER A 115 -1.09 -4.79 8.66
N LEU A 116 -0.01 -4.99 7.88
CA LEU A 116 -0.03 -5.90 6.73
C LEU A 116 -0.37 -7.34 7.16
N LEU A 117 0.24 -7.83 8.23
CA LEU A 117 -0.03 -9.17 8.74
C LEU A 117 -1.50 -9.34 9.17
N TYR A 118 -2.03 -8.37 9.92
CA TYR A 118 -3.42 -8.40 10.39
C TYR A 118 -4.39 -8.34 9.21
N LEU A 119 -4.20 -7.42 8.29
CA LEU A 119 -5.06 -7.28 7.10
C LEU A 119 -5.03 -8.55 6.24
N ALA A 120 -3.86 -9.10 5.98
CA ALA A 120 -3.72 -10.32 5.19
C ALA A 120 -4.37 -11.53 5.88
N ARG A 121 -4.21 -11.69 7.19
CA ARG A 121 -4.85 -12.77 7.96
C ARG A 121 -6.37 -12.71 7.92
N THR A 122 -6.93 -11.50 7.87
CA THR A 122 -8.39 -11.30 7.81
C THR A 122 -8.92 -11.57 6.40
N THR A 123 -8.18 -11.19 5.36
CA THR A 123 -8.69 -11.25 3.97
C THR A 123 -8.29 -12.51 3.20
N ALA A 124 -7.11 -13.08 3.45
CA ALA A 124 -6.60 -14.24 2.71
C ALA A 124 -7.46 -15.53 2.81
N PRO A 125 -8.15 -15.83 3.92
CA PRO A 125 -8.98 -17.04 3.98
C PRO A 125 -10.02 -17.16 2.86
N ALA A 126 -10.73 -16.08 2.56
CA ALA A 126 -11.70 -16.06 1.46
C ALA A 126 -11.03 -16.20 0.08
N MET A 127 -9.85 -15.59 -0.11
CA MET A 127 -9.07 -15.74 -1.35
C MET A 127 -8.59 -17.19 -1.53
N ILE A 128 -8.14 -17.85 -0.45
CA ILE A 128 -7.71 -19.24 -0.47
C ILE A 128 -8.89 -20.17 -0.81
N GLU A 129 -10.05 -19.95 -0.21
CA GLU A 129 -11.27 -20.71 -0.49
C GLU A 129 -11.70 -20.57 -1.95
N ALA A 130 -11.60 -19.34 -2.49
CA ALA A 130 -11.88 -19.06 -3.90
C ALA A 130 -10.79 -19.58 -4.85
N GLY A 131 -9.61 -19.96 -4.34
CA GLY A 131 -8.42 -20.27 -5.15
C GLY A 131 -7.94 -19.11 -6.03
N LYS A 132 -8.28 -17.87 -5.65
CA LYS A 132 -8.06 -16.66 -6.45
C LYS A 132 -7.94 -15.42 -5.53
N GLY A 133 -6.97 -14.57 -5.79
CA GLY A 133 -6.81 -13.29 -5.12
C GLY A 133 -5.43 -12.70 -5.31
N ALA A 134 -5.27 -11.41 -4.97
CA ALA A 134 -3.95 -10.79 -4.93
C ALA A 134 -3.80 -9.85 -3.73
N ILE A 135 -2.62 -9.88 -3.11
CA ILE A 135 -2.20 -8.95 -2.05
C ILE A 135 -0.98 -8.20 -2.55
N ILE A 136 -1.15 -6.92 -2.85
CA ILE A 136 -0.09 -6.06 -3.35
C ILE A 136 0.39 -5.12 -2.25
N VAL A 137 1.69 -5.09 -2.01
CA VAL A 137 2.31 -4.26 -0.98
C VAL A 137 3.17 -3.20 -1.64
N THR A 138 2.92 -1.93 -1.34
CA THR A 138 3.77 -0.84 -1.84
C THR A 138 5.01 -0.66 -0.97
N GLY A 139 6.15 -0.60 -1.61
CA GLY A 139 7.46 -0.46 -0.98
C GLY A 139 8.27 0.70 -1.54
N ASN A 140 9.48 0.81 -1.04
CA ASN A 140 10.50 1.72 -1.55
C ASN A 140 11.91 1.15 -1.28
N THR A 141 12.95 1.83 -1.77
CA THR A 141 14.37 1.42 -1.62
C THR A 141 14.83 1.26 -0.17
N ALA A 142 14.18 1.90 0.79
CA ALA A 142 14.46 1.66 2.21
C ALA A 142 14.18 0.21 2.65
N ALA A 143 13.45 -0.58 1.87
CA ALA A 143 13.26 -2.01 2.09
C ALA A 143 14.49 -2.85 1.70
N MET A 144 15.41 -2.28 0.92
CA MET A 144 16.58 -2.98 0.37
C MET A 144 17.88 -2.55 1.04
N ARG A 145 17.94 -1.33 1.57
CA ARG A 145 19.15 -0.76 2.17
C ARG A 145 18.83 0.28 3.24
N GLY A 146 19.69 0.39 4.24
CA GLY A 146 19.68 1.50 5.19
C GLY A 146 20.24 2.77 4.57
N SER A 147 19.87 3.91 5.17
CA SER A 147 20.39 5.23 4.80
C SER A 147 20.51 6.09 6.06
N PRO A 148 21.38 7.11 6.10
CA PRO A 148 21.40 8.09 7.17
C PRO A 148 19.99 8.68 7.40
N LYS A 149 19.61 8.90 8.66
CA LYS A 149 18.29 9.39 9.07
C LYS A 149 17.10 8.47 8.81
N PHE A 150 17.31 7.23 8.37
CA PHE A 150 16.29 6.23 8.08
C PHE A 150 16.20 5.10 9.12
N ALA A 151 16.87 5.23 10.26
CA ALA A 151 16.93 4.20 11.31
C ALA A 151 15.56 3.72 11.82
N TYR A 152 14.55 4.56 11.74
CA TYR A 152 13.17 4.25 12.18
C TYR A 152 12.24 3.81 11.05
N PHE A 153 12.67 3.97 9.83
CA PHE A 153 11.88 3.68 8.64
C PHE A 153 12.38 2.44 7.90
N ALA A 154 13.67 2.42 7.54
CA ALA A 154 14.22 1.34 6.73
C ALA A 154 14.04 -0.06 7.35
N PRO A 155 14.30 -0.30 8.65
CA PRO A 155 14.06 -1.61 9.26
C PRO A 155 12.62 -2.09 9.11
N THR A 156 11.65 -1.18 9.21
CA THR A 156 10.22 -1.54 9.10
C THR A 156 9.82 -1.88 7.67
N LYS A 157 10.39 -1.19 6.67
CA LYS A 157 10.16 -1.51 5.26
C LYS A 157 10.86 -2.80 4.84
N ALA A 158 12.07 -3.07 5.36
CA ALA A 158 12.75 -4.34 5.15
C ALA A 158 11.95 -5.51 5.76
N ALA A 159 11.46 -5.36 6.98
CA ALA A 159 10.60 -6.34 7.63
C ALA A 159 9.28 -6.55 6.85
N GLN A 160 8.66 -5.47 6.35
CA GLN A 160 7.47 -5.55 5.52
C GLN A 160 7.72 -6.39 4.25
N ARG A 161 8.85 -6.16 3.56
CA ARG A 161 9.21 -6.91 2.36
C ARG A 161 9.41 -8.40 2.66
N ILE A 162 10.13 -8.74 3.73
CA ILE A 162 10.37 -10.13 4.11
C ILE A 162 9.07 -10.81 4.56
N LEU A 163 8.19 -10.11 5.26
CA LEU A 163 6.86 -10.62 5.60
C LEU A 163 6.06 -10.92 4.33
N ALA A 164 6.02 -9.99 3.37
CA ALA A 164 5.35 -10.19 2.10
C ALA A 164 5.93 -11.37 1.30
N GLU A 165 7.27 -11.56 1.32
CA GLU A 165 7.91 -12.71 0.68
C GLU A 165 7.51 -14.04 1.33
N SER A 166 7.44 -14.10 2.65
CA SER A 166 6.97 -15.28 3.37
C SER A 166 5.52 -15.61 3.01
N MET A 167 4.67 -14.57 2.95
CA MET A 167 3.27 -14.71 2.50
C MET A 167 3.18 -15.21 1.05
N ALA A 168 4.01 -14.68 0.14
CA ALA A 168 4.02 -15.11 -1.26
C ALA A 168 4.33 -16.60 -1.41
N ARG A 169 5.31 -17.11 -0.66
CA ARG A 169 5.70 -18.52 -0.66
C ARG A 169 4.61 -19.43 -0.09
N GLU A 170 3.91 -18.96 0.94
CA GLU A 170 2.85 -19.75 1.59
C GLU A 170 1.53 -19.73 0.80
N LEU A 171 1.13 -18.56 0.28
CA LEU A 171 -0.17 -18.32 -0.31
C LEU A 171 -0.20 -18.61 -1.82
N GLY A 172 0.94 -18.50 -2.51
CA GLY A 172 1.04 -18.77 -3.94
C GLY A 172 0.51 -20.15 -4.34
N PRO A 173 0.94 -21.26 -3.70
CA PRO A 173 0.39 -22.59 -3.98
C PRO A 173 -1.11 -22.71 -3.74
N LYS A 174 -1.68 -21.84 -2.91
CA LYS A 174 -3.12 -21.76 -2.59
C LYS A 174 -3.92 -20.85 -3.54
N GLY A 175 -3.26 -20.32 -4.59
CA GLY A 175 -3.90 -19.50 -5.60
C GLY A 175 -3.99 -18.00 -5.28
N VAL A 176 -3.24 -17.51 -4.28
CA VAL A 176 -3.21 -16.09 -3.92
C VAL A 176 -1.87 -15.47 -4.29
N HIS A 177 -1.88 -14.51 -5.20
CA HIS A 177 -0.69 -13.78 -5.63
C HIS A 177 -0.30 -12.72 -4.59
N VAL A 178 0.91 -12.79 -4.05
CA VAL A 178 1.45 -11.74 -3.18
C VAL A 178 2.65 -11.11 -3.87
N ALA A 179 2.59 -9.78 -4.07
CA ALA A 179 3.67 -9.04 -4.71
C ALA A 179 4.05 -7.77 -3.93
N TYR A 180 5.33 -7.42 -4.03
CA TYR A 180 5.91 -6.21 -3.44
C TYR A 180 6.34 -5.27 -4.58
N VAL A 181 5.62 -4.15 -4.74
CA VAL A 181 5.94 -3.13 -5.73
C VAL A 181 6.83 -2.08 -5.07
N LEU A 182 8.11 -2.12 -5.42
CA LEU A 182 9.13 -1.23 -4.90
C LEU A 182 9.21 0.01 -5.78
N VAL A 183 8.84 1.17 -5.23
CA VAL A 183 8.95 2.46 -5.89
C VAL A 183 10.28 3.10 -5.52
N ASP A 184 11.22 3.08 -6.46
CA ASP A 184 12.53 3.73 -6.33
C ASP A 184 12.46 5.12 -6.94
N ALA A 185 11.78 6.03 -6.26
CA ALA A 185 11.53 7.36 -6.78
C ALA A 185 10.99 8.32 -5.71
N ALA A 186 11.11 9.62 -6.00
CA ALA A 186 10.28 10.65 -5.42
C ALA A 186 8.87 10.56 -6.03
N ILE A 187 7.85 10.32 -5.22
CA ILE A 187 6.47 10.26 -5.70
C ILE A 187 5.88 11.67 -5.73
N ASP A 188 5.29 12.06 -6.87
CA ASP A 188 4.63 13.36 -7.01
C ASP A 188 3.36 13.43 -6.16
N THR A 189 3.47 14.02 -4.99
CA THR A 189 2.33 14.27 -4.12
C THR A 189 2.35 15.69 -3.57
N PRO A 190 1.17 16.27 -3.27
CA PRO A 190 1.09 17.59 -2.62
C PRO A 190 1.85 17.68 -1.30
N ARG A 191 2.18 16.53 -0.70
CA ARG A 191 2.86 16.45 0.58
C ARG A 191 4.37 16.30 0.46
N THR A 192 4.87 15.55 -0.53
CA THR A 192 6.30 15.23 -0.65
C THR A 192 7.05 16.24 -1.49
N ARG A 193 6.48 16.66 -2.60
CA ARG A 193 7.11 17.61 -3.54
C ARG A 193 7.56 18.91 -2.86
N PRO A 194 6.71 19.69 -2.17
CA PRO A 194 7.12 20.97 -1.61
C PRO A 194 8.10 20.87 -0.44
N VAL A 195 8.21 19.70 0.20
CA VAL A 195 9.07 19.52 1.38
C VAL A 195 10.46 19.03 1.00
N PHE A 196 10.56 18.12 0.05
CA PHE A 196 11.83 17.45 -0.24
C PHE A 196 12.49 17.96 -1.53
N TRP A 197 11.68 18.32 -2.53
CA TRP A 197 12.16 18.65 -3.87
C TRP A 197 11.33 19.79 -4.49
N PRO A 198 11.30 20.99 -3.83
CA PRO A 198 10.44 22.09 -4.28
C PRO A 198 10.85 22.66 -5.64
N ASP A 199 12.12 22.52 -6.02
CA ASP A 199 12.71 23.13 -7.22
C ASP A 199 12.83 22.16 -8.41
N GLU A 200 12.45 20.88 -8.22
CA GLU A 200 12.56 19.88 -9.27
C GLU A 200 11.37 19.91 -10.27
N GLY A 201 11.69 19.64 -11.53
CA GLY A 201 10.69 19.54 -12.61
C GLY A 201 9.83 18.28 -12.54
N ASP A 202 8.78 18.23 -13.34
CA ASP A 202 7.84 17.11 -13.33
C ASP A 202 8.47 15.77 -13.74
N GLU A 203 9.51 15.81 -14.55
CA GLU A 203 10.28 14.65 -15.01
C GLU A 203 11.05 13.95 -13.91
N PHE A 204 11.35 14.65 -12.81
CA PHE A 204 12.04 14.09 -11.64
C PHE A 204 11.14 13.09 -10.87
N PHE A 205 9.83 13.25 -10.95
CA PHE A 205 8.89 12.53 -10.09
C PHE A 205 8.27 11.31 -10.77
N CYS A 206 8.10 10.25 -10.00
CA CYS A 206 7.23 9.15 -10.37
C CYS A 206 5.76 9.54 -10.17
N LYS A 207 4.96 9.45 -11.22
CA LYS A 207 3.53 9.80 -11.19
C LYS A 207 2.73 8.74 -10.43
N PRO A 208 1.89 9.11 -9.46
CA PRO A 208 1.03 8.17 -8.74
C PRO A 208 0.13 7.32 -9.67
N SER A 209 -0.30 7.89 -10.80
CA SER A 209 -1.10 7.16 -11.80
C SER A 209 -0.31 6.04 -12.48
N ALA A 210 0.98 6.27 -12.81
CA ALA A 210 1.84 5.25 -13.39
C ALA A 210 2.13 4.12 -12.40
N ILE A 211 2.30 4.46 -11.10
CA ILE A 211 2.43 3.45 -10.04
C ILE A 211 1.14 2.62 -9.93
N ALA A 212 -0.03 3.26 -10.00
CA ALA A 212 -1.32 2.57 -9.92
C ALA A 212 -1.56 1.66 -11.12
N ASP A 213 -1.14 2.05 -12.33
CA ASP A 213 -1.22 1.20 -13.53
C ASP A 213 -0.35 -0.05 -13.39
N GLU A 214 0.87 0.09 -12.86
CA GLU A 214 1.74 -1.07 -12.61
C GLU A 214 1.19 -1.98 -11.50
N ILE A 215 0.67 -1.42 -10.40
CA ILE A 215 0.00 -2.21 -9.35
C ILE A 215 -1.18 -2.99 -9.95
N TYR A 216 -1.96 -2.37 -10.84
CA TYR A 216 -3.06 -3.05 -11.51
C TYR A 216 -2.55 -4.18 -12.41
N HIS A 217 -1.51 -3.94 -13.21
CA HIS A 217 -0.87 -4.95 -14.05
C HIS A 217 -0.39 -6.15 -13.23
N VAL A 218 0.35 -5.90 -12.15
CA VAL A 218 0.87 -6.95 -11.26
C VAL A 218 -0.25 -7.77 -10.64
N ALA A 219 -1.32 -7.13 -10.18
CA ALA A 219 -2.47 -7.83 -9.59
C ALA A 219 -3.19 -8.77 -10.59
N HIS A 220 -3.00 -8.56 -11.90
CA HIS A 220 -3.66 -9.32 -12.99
C HIS A 220 -2.70 -10.18 -13.81
N GLN A 221 -1.47 -10.39 -13.34
CA GLN A 221 -0.53 -11.27 -14.02
C GLN A 221 -1.06 -12.70 -14.14
N ASP A 222 -0.74 -13.35 -15.25
CA ASP A 222 -1.02 -14.76 -15.44
C ASP A 222 -0.35 -15.61 -14.34
N ARG A 223 -1.06 -16.62 -13.84
CA ARG A 223 -0.58 -17.49 -12.75
C ARG A 223 0.75 -18.19 -13.05
N SER A 224 1.06 -18.41 -14.31
CA SER A 224 2.31 -19.04 -14.73
C SER A 224 3.52 -18.10 -14.68
N ALA A 225 3.28 -16.78 -14.45
CA ALA A 225 4.31 -15.73 -14.52
C ALA A 225 4.14 -14.66 -13.42
N TRP A 226 3.81 -15.07 -12.21
CA TRP A 226 3.69 -14.15 -11.09
C TRP A 226 5.03 -13.59 -10.64
N SER A 227 5.13 -12.26 -10.54
CA SER A 227 6.27 -11.56 -9.97
C SER A 227 6.07 -11.38 -8.47
N PHE A 228 7.13 -11.56 -7.67
CA PHE A 228 7.10 -11.15 -6.26
C PHE A 228 7.63 -9.72 -6.09
N LEU A 229 8.83 -9.42 -6.57
CA LEU A 229 9.45 -8.10 -6.46
C LEU A 229 9.40 -7.40 -7.81
N VAL A 230 8.69 -6.29 -7.86
CA VAL A 230 8.62 -5.41 -9.04
C VAL A 230 9.18 -4.06 -8.66
N GLU A 231 10.24 -3.65 -9.32
CA GLU A 231 10.92 -2.39 -9.06
C GLU A 231 10.64 -1.40 -10.18
N ILE A 232 10.13 -0.22 -9.82
CA ILE A 232 9.75 0.84 -10.76
C ILE A 232 10.41 2.16 -10.37
N ARG A 233 10.82 2.93 -11.38
CA ARG A 233 11.49 4.23 -11.21
C ARG A 233 11.33 5.10 -12.46
N PRO A 234 11.52 6.44 -12.36
CA PRO A 234 11.74 7.30 -13.51
C PRO A 234 13.02 6.90 -14.27
N ASP A 235 13.06 7.19 -15.55
CA ASP A 235 14.21 6.88 -16.44
C ASP A 235 15.49 7.67 -16.07
N ASN A 236 15.33 8.78 -15.36
CA ASN A 236 16.40 9.66 -14.90
C ASN A 236 16.81 9.44 -13.42
N GLU A 237 16.28 8.42 -12.73
CA GLU A 237 16.67 8.10 -11.35
C GLU A 237 18.15 7.65 -11.30
N ASN A 238 18.90 8.20 -10.35
CA ASN A 238 20.29 7.81 -10.11
C ASN A 238 20.36 6.55 -9.25
N TRP A 239 21.07 5.55 -9.77
CA TRP A 239 21.24 4.23 -9.13
C TRP A 239 22.24 4.26 -7.96
#